data_77d0fb146740a9d3a82ffcf082ca58a2
#
_entry.id   77d0fb146740a9d3a82ffcf082ca58a2
#
_cell.length_a   1.000
_cell.length_b   1.000
_cell.length_c   1.000
_cell.angle_alpha   90.00
_cell.angle_beta   90.00
_cell.angle_gamma   90.00
#
_symmetry.space_group_name_H-M   'P 1'
#
loop_
_entity.id
_entity.type
_entity.pdbx_description
1 polymer ?
#
loop_
_entity_poly.entity_id
_entity_poly.type
_entity_poly.pdbx_seq_one_letter_code
_entity_poly.pdbx_strand_id
1 'polypeptide(L)'
;MGPFRPGRYPPPAMDDLAPQNSHMPPSARTRVRRGRERARYDRADVLEILDAGLIAHVGVETPDGPLVLPMAYGRDDEMLYLHGAIANHLLGSGEEQEICATVTHLDGLVMARSPFHNSMNYRSVVVRGRGLRIRDEGRKLEALRLITDHVVPHWDDVRPPSRSELRKTLVLELPLVEASAKVRTGDPIDDPEDIEGPWWAGTVPITTRFGRPTPSSDLNQGTTVPAPVDALTGSTIDHRPRPRSG
;
A
#
# COMPACT_ATOMS: atom_id res chain seq x y z
N MET A 1 19.22 -20.78 25.92
CA MET A 1 18.57 -19.73 25.12
C MET A 1 18.72 -18.45 25.89
N GLY A 2 19.61 -17.55 25.42
CA GLY A 2 19.89 -16.27 26.07
C GLY A 2 18.92 -15.19 25.56
N PRO A 3 18.67 -14.14 26.35
CA PRO A 3 17.73 -13.09 25.99
C PRO A 3 18.23 -12.28 24.77
N PHE A 4 17.35 -12.09 23.81
CA PHE A 4 17.56 -11.25 22.63
C PHE A 4 17.78 -9.79 23.08
N ARG A 5 18.96 -9.22 22.79
CA ARG A 5 19.23 -7.79 22.99
C ARG A 5 18.82 -7.03 21.73
N PRO A 6 17.87 -6.08 21.80
CA PRO A 6 17.56 -5.22 20.65
C PRO A 6 18.74 -4.28 20.39
N GLY A 7 19.34 -4.43 19.21
CA GLY A 7 20.34 -3.46 18.70
C GLY A 7 19.65 -2.12 18.46
N ARG A 8 20.16 -1.03 19.04
CA ARG A 8 19.77 0.34 18.71
C ARG A 8 20.22 0.62 17.28
N TYR A 9 19.26 0.69 16.35
CA TYR A 9 19.48 1.29 15.04
C TYR A 9 19.31 2.82 15.20
N PRO A 10 20.31 3.64 14.89
CA PRO A 10 20.12 5.08 14.83
C PRO A 10 19.16 5.40 13.68
N PRO A 11 18.32 6.45 13.78
CA PRO A 11 17.55 6.92 12.63
C PRO A 11 18.52 7.28 11.50
N PRO A 12 18.19 6.99 10.23
CA PRO A 12 19.02 7.39 9.11
C PRO A 12 19.19 8.91 9.12
N ALA A 13 20.43 9.37 8.96
CA ALA A 13 20.73 10.79 8.81
C ALA A 13 20.01 11.31 7.56
N MET A 14 19.42 12.51 7.62
CA MET A 14 18.65 13.12 6.52
C MET A 14 19.48 13.36 5.23
N ASP A 15 20.80 13.18 5.28
CA ASP A 15 21.71 13.38 4.14
C ASP A 15 21.90 12.14 3.24
N ASP A 16 21.32 10.97 3.58
CA ASP A 16 21.45 9.72 2.81
C ASP A 16 20.27 9.47 1.85
N LEU A 17 19.53 10.51 1.48
CA LEU A 17 18.37 10.37 0.60
C LEU A 17 18.80 10.21 -0.86
N ALA A 18 18.69 8.98 -1.35
CA ALA A 18 19.02 8.64 -2.72
C ALA A 18 18.02 9.26 -3.72
N PRO A 19 18.46 9.65 -4.94
CA PRO A 19 17.58 10.23 -5.95
C PRO A 19 16.42 9.28 -6.33
N GLN A 20 15.27 9.86 -6.74
CA GLN A 20 13.99 9.19 -6.99
C GLN A 20 14.03 7.94 -7.91
N ASN A 21 15.12 7.69 -8.61
CA ASN A 21 15.34 6.55 -9.52
C ASN A 21 16.41 5.56 -9.01
N SER A 22 16.67 5.51 -7.72
CA SER A 22 17.69 4.62 -7.19
C SER A 22 17.19 3.20 -6.99
N HIS A 23 18.04 2.23 -7.36
CA HIS A 23 17.85 0.83 -7.03
C HIS A 23 17.94 0.65 -5.51
N MET A 24 16.93 0.00 -4.92
CA MET A 24 16.90 -0.33 -3.49
C MET A 24 17.53 -1.72 -3.30
N PRO A 25 18.80 -1.82 -2.84
CA PRO A 25 19.43 -3.12 -2.71
C PRO A 25 18.68 -3.98 -1.69
N PRO A 26 18.34 -5.25 -2.03
CA PRO A 26 17.58 -6.09 -1.15
C PRO A 26 18.35 -6.41 0.14
N SER A 27 17.80 -6.02 1.27
CA SER A 27 18.26 -6.48 2.59
C SER A 27 17.97 -7.97 2.80
N ALA A 28 18.45 -8.55 3.88
CA ALA A 28 18.09 -9.93 4.23
C ALA A 28 16.58 -10.10 4.46
N ARG A 29 15.88 -9.02 4.84
CA ARG A 29 14.44 -8.99 5.15
C ARG A 29 13.58 -8.78 3.92
N THR A 30 14.05 -8.04 2.91
CA THR A 30 13.29 -7.66 1.71
C THR A 30 13.57 -8.56 0.52
N ARG A 31 14.61 -9.40 0.59
CA ARG A 31 14.99 -10.29 -0.51
C ARG A 31 13.91 -11.29 -0.84
N VAL A 32 13.39 -11.24 -2.05
CA VAL A 32 12.46 -12.22 -2.61
C VAL A 32 13.22 -13.54 -2.85
N ARG A 33 12.85 -14.61 -2.15
CA ARG A 33 13.56 -15.91 -2.20
C ARG A 33 12.97 -16.88 -3.23
N ARG A 34 11.64 -16.84 -3.44
CA ARG A 34 10.92 -17.72 -4.41
C ARG A 34 10.38 -16.87 -5.56
N GLY A 35 10.56 -17.34 -6.82
CA GLY A 35 10.19 -16.56 -7.99
C GLY A 35 11.02 -15.28 -8.07
N ARG A 36 12.33 -15.40 -8.00
CA ARG A 36 13.29 -14.25 -7.96
C ARG A 36 13.22 -13.40 -9.22
N GLU A 37 12.88 -14.01 -10.33
CA GLU A 37 12.66 -13.36 -11.63
C GLU A 37 11.51 -12.34 -11.62
N ARG A 38 10.62 -12.47 -10.66
CA ARG A 38 9.46 -11.56 -10.44
C ARG A 38 9.77 -10.42 -9.48
N ALA A 39 10.93 -10.45 -8.82
CA ALA A 39 11.33 -9.40 -7.89
C ALA A 39 11.63 -8.10 -8.62
N ARG A 40 11.22 -6.98 -8.01
CA ARG A 40 11.56 -5.62 -8.42
C ARG A 40 12.05 -4.88 -7.18
N TYR A 41 13.16 -4.19 -7.34
CA TYR A 41 13.80 -3.44 -6.25
C TYR A 41 14.02 -1.97 -6.65
N ASP A 42 13.57 -1.58 -7.82
CA ASP A 42 13.62 -0.19 -8.22
C ASP A 42 12.53 0.60 -7.50
N ARG A 43 12.90 1.78 -7.00
CA ARG A 43 12.00 2.63 -6.23
C ARG A 43 10.76 3.01 -7.04
N ALA A 44 10.92 3.26 -8.33
CA ALA A 44 9.82 3.59 -9.22
C ALA A 44 8.75 2.49 -9.26
N ASP A 45 9.17 1.21 -9.37
CA ASP A 45 8.24 0.05 -9.36
C ASP A 45 7.47 -0.04 -8.03
N VAL A 46 8.16 0.19 -6.91
CA VAL A 46 7.53 0.19 -5.58
C VAL A 46 6.50 1.30 -5.46
N LEU A 47 6.87 2.53 -5.83
CA LEU A 47 5.99 3.70 -5.73
C LEU A 47 4.78 3.57 -6.68
N GLU A 48 4.97 3.09 -7.92
CA GLU A 48 3.88 2.87 -8.88
C GLU A 48 2.82 1.91 -8.32
N ILE A 49 3.23 0.79 -7.72
CA ILE A 49 2.31 -0.19 -7.12
C ILE A 49 1.61 0.40 -5.90
N LEU A 50 2.32 1.14 -5.05
CA LEU A 50 1.72 1.84 -3.92
C LEU A 50 0.72 2.91 -4.39
N ASP A 51 1.02 3.65 -5.44
CA ASP A 51 0.11 4.67 -5.98
C ASP A 51 -1.18 4.08 -6.55
N ALA A 52 -1.11 2.92 -7.15
CA ALA A 52 -2.27 2.24 -7.68
C ALA A 52 -3.18 1.68 -6.56
N GLY A 53 -2.64 1.35 -5.38
CA GLY A 53 -3.38 0.76 -4.28
C GLY A 53 -4.26 1.73 -3.50
N LEU A 54 -5.28 1.21 -2.82
CA LEU A 54 -6.13 1.96 -1.89
C LEU A 54 -6.03 1.41 -0.47
N ILE A 55 -5.69 0.14 -0.32
CA ILE A 55 -5.67 -0.57 0.95
C ILE A 55 -4.33 -1.27 1.11
N ALA A 56 -3.70 -1.06 2.26
CA ALA A 56 -2.59 -1.85 2.75
C ALA A 56 -3.07 -2.83 3.81
N HIS A 57 -2.61 -4.08 3.73
CA HIS A 57 -2.77 -5.05 4.81
C HIS A 57 -1.57 -4.90 5.74
N VAL A 58 -1.84 -4.41 6.95
CA VAL A 58 -0.83 -4.03 7.93
C VAL A 58 -0.76 -5.11 9.00
N GLY A 59 0.37 -5.82 9.04
CA GLY A 59 0.66 -6.88 10.01
C GLY A 59 1.55 -6.37 11.12
N VAL A 60 1.21 -6.78 12.34
CA VAL A 60 1.92 -6.45 13.57
C VAL A 60 1.90 -7.63 14.53
N GLU A 61 2.86 -7.68 15.44
CA GLU A 61 2.84 -8.60 16.56
C GLU A 61 2.11 -7.98 17.75
N THR A 62 1.22 -8.73 18.37
CA THR A 62 0.50 -8.33 19.58
C THR A 62 0.74 -9.37 20.69
N PRO A 63 0.43 -9.04 21.97
CA PRO A 63 0.50 -10.03 23.06
C PRO A 63 -0.32 -11.30 22.80
N ASP A 64 -1.40 -11.19 22.01
CA ASP A 64 -2.30 -12.29 21.67
C ASP A 64 -1.91 -12.99 20.34
N GLY A 65 -0.77 -12.62 19.75
CA GLY A 65 -0.25 -13.14 18.50
C GLY A 65 -0.31 -12.14 17.34
N PRO A 66 0.03 -12.58 16.10
CA PRO A 66 0.05 -11.71 14.94
C PRO A 66 -1.35 -11.25 14.54
N LEU A 67 -1.48 -9.93 14.28
CA LEU A 67 -2.70 -9.31 13.81
C LEU A 67 -2.45 -8.67 12.44
N VAL A 68 -3.37 -8.87 11.47
CA VAL A 68 -3.32 -8.23 10.14
C VAL A 68 -4.62 -7.49 9.89
N LEU A 69 -4.54 -6.21 9.55
CA LEU A 69 -5.71 -5.37 9.33
C LEU A 69 -5.60 -4.57 8.02
N PRO A 70 -6.70 -4.49 7.23
CA PRO A 70 -6.76 -3.63 6.06
C PRO A 70 -6.89 -2.16 6.49
N MET A 71 -6.10 -1.27 5.90
CA MET A 71 -6.09 0.16 6.19
C MET A 71 -5.94 0.98 4.92
N ALA A 72 -6.65 2.10 4.83
CA ALA A 72 -6.30 3.14 3.90
C ALA A 72 -4.95 3.75 4.30
N TYR A 73 -4.19 4.20 3.32
CA TYR A 73 -2.87 4.79 3.52
C TYR A 73 -2.66 5.99 2.60
N GLY A 74 -1.65 6.78 2.91
CA GLY A 74 -1.07 7.77 2.01
C GLY A 74 0.43 7.60 1.98
N ARG A 75 1.10 8.29 1.08
CA ARG A 75 2.56 8.31 1.03
C ARG A 75 3.10 9.65 0.51
N ASP A 76 4.31 9.95 0.88
CA ASP A 76 5.22 10.77 0.09
C ASP A 76 6.31 9.89 -0.54
N ASP A 77 7.38 10.48 -0.98
CA ASP A 77 8.48 9.73 -1.59
C ASP A 77 9.21 8.81 -0.61
N GLU A 78 9.16 9.08 0.69
CA GLU A 78 10.00 8.46 1.71
C GLU A 78 9.22 7.59 2.68
N MET A 79 7.97 7.96 2.95
CA MET A 79 7.17 7.42 4.02
C MET A 79 5.82 6.91 3.54
N LEU A 80 5.37 5.82 4.12
CA LEU A 80 3.99 5.37 4.10
C LEU A 80 3.30 5.87 5.37
N TYR A 81 2.15 6.52 5.23
CA TYR A 81 1.35 7.04 6.33
C TYR A 81 0.13 6.19 6.58
N LEU A 82 -0.09 5.86 7.84
CA LEU A 82 -1.20 5.02 8.30
C LEU A 82 -1.96 5.72 9.42
N HIS A 83 -3.28 5.63 9.44
CA HIS A 83 -4.09 6.16 10.53
C HIS A 83 -5.21 5.19 10.94
N GLY A 84 -5.72 5.34 12.16
CA GLY A 84 -6.91 4.62 12.61
C GLY A 84 -6.83 4.08 14.03
N ALA A 85 -7.90 3.42 14.46
CA ALA A 85 -8.03 2.81 15.79
C ALA A 85 -6.97 1.76 16.11
N ILE A 86 -6.45 1.10 15.08
CA ILE A 86 -5.31 0.17 15.17
C ILE A 86 -4.08 0.83 15.72
N ALA A 87 -3.80 2.06 15.32
CA ALA A 87 -2.69 2.80 15.85
C ALA A 87 -2.77 2.87 17.38
N ASN A 88 -3.97 2.87 17.98
CA ASN A 88 -4.16 2.83 19.44
C ASN A 88 -3.80 1.46 20.04
N HIS A 89 -4.08 0.37 19.36
CA HIS A 89 -3.72 -0.98 19.81
C HIS A 89 -2.24 -1.30 19.54
N LEU A 90 -1.72 -0.83 18.40
CA LEU A 90 -0.34 -1.09 17.98
C LEU A 90 0.70 -0.34 18.83
N LEU A 91 0.35 0.83 19.34
CA LEU A 91 1.22 1.68 20.14
C LEU A 91 0.85 1.69 21.63
N GLY A 92 0.10 0.71 22.10
CA GLY A 92 -0.42 0.68 23.49
C GLY A 92 0.62 0.84 24.61
N SER A 93 1.91 0.77 24.30
CA SER A 93 2.99 0.95 25.30
C SER A 93 4.27 1.58 24.75
N GLY A 94 4.33 1.98 23.45
CA GLY A 94 5.56 2.49 22.84
C GLY A 94 5.31 3.47 21.70
N GLU A 95 6.37 4.16 21.29
CA GLU A 95 6.35 5.13 20.19
C GLU A 95 6.67 4.47 18.85
N GLU A 96 7.14 3.23 18.88
CA GLU A 96 7.63 2.47 17.74
C GLU A 96 7.11 1.02 17.77
N GLN A 97 6.70 0.53 16.61
CA GLN A 97 6.26 -0.86 16.43
C GLN A 97 6.83 -1.43 15.13
N GLU A 98 7.29 -2.69 15.17
CA GLU A 98 7.60 -3.42 13.93
C GLU A 98 6.32 -3.66 13.14
N ILE A 99 6.34 -3.24 11.86
CA ILE A 99 5.21 -3.29 10.93
C ILE A 99 5.62 -4.01 9.65
N CYS A 100 4.70 -4.78 9.11
CA CYS A 100 4.77 -5.31 7.76
C CYS A 100 3.51 -4.87 7.01
N ALA A 101 3.63 -3.91 6.09
CA ALA A 101 2.53 -3.45 5.26
C ALA A 101 2.64 -4.09 3.86
N THR A 102 1.53 -4.62 3.35
CA THR A 102 1.47 -5.23 2.02
C THR A 102 0.33 -4.62 1.22
N VAL A 103 0.66 -4.17 0.00
CA VAL A 103 -0.33 -3.76 -1.01
C VAL A 103 -0.28 -4.77 -2.14
N THR A 104 -1.44 -5.23 -2.62
CA THR A 104 -1.53 -6.22 -3.69
C THR A 104 -2.63 -5.87 -4.68
N HIS A 105 -2.30 -5.95 -5.96
CA HIS A 105 -3.23 -5.89 -7.09
C HIS A 105 -3.33 -7.26 -7.71
N LEU A 106 -4.55 -7.74 -7.92
CA LEU A 106 -4.83 -8.94 -8.69
C LEU A 106 -5.22 -8.51 -10.11
N ASP A 107 -4.33 -8.75 -11.07
CA ASP A 107 -4.47 -8.28 -12.45
C ASP A 107 -5.11 -9.35 -13.36
N GLY A 108 -5.12 -10.62 -12.95
CA GLY A 108 -5.78 -11.67 -13.70
C GLY A 108 -5.54 -13.07 -13.15
N LEU A 109 -6.38 -14.00 -13.61
CA LEU A 109 -6.19 -15.43 -13.38
C LEU A 109 -5.36 -16.01 -14.53
N VAL A 110 -4.51 -16.96 -14.23
CA VAL A 110 -3.68 -17.67 -15.20
C VAL A 110 -4.03 -19.15 -15.12
N MET A 111 -4.75 -19.59 -16.12
CA MET A 111 -5.22 -20.97 -16.25
C MET A 111 -4.24 -21.74 -17.11
N ALA A 112 -3.60 -22.73 -16.55
CA ALA A 112 -2.66 -23.61 -17.21
C ALA A 112 -3.34 -24.91 -17.66
N ARG A 113 -2.62 -25.72 -18.43
CA ARG A 113 -3.09 -27.05 -18.85
C ARG A 113 -3.08 -28.05 -17.71
N SER A 114 -2.26 -27.77 -16.68
CA SER A 114 -2.18 -28.59 -15.45
C SER A 114 -2.56 -27.73 -14.23
N PRO A 115 -3.26 -28.29 -13.22
CA PRO A 115 -3.57 -27.58 -11.99
C PRO A 115 -2.34 -27.06 -11.25
N PHE A 116 -1.20 -27.71 -11.40
CA PHE A 116 0.07 -27.34 -10.76
C PHE A 116 0.67 -26.06 -11.33
N HIS A 117 0.35 -25.70 -12.57
CA HIS A 117 0.83 -24.52 -13.27
C HIS A 117 -0.16 -23.35 -13.24
N ASN A 118 -1.36 -23.54 -12.69
CA ASN A 118 -2.29 -22.44 -12.45
C ASN A 118 -1.64 -21.35 -11.58
N SER A 119 -1.90 -20.10 -11.91
CA SER A 119 -1.28 -18.96 -11.25
C SER A 119 -2.18 -17.73 -11.31
N MET A 120 -1.63 -16.57 -10.93
CA MET A 120 -2.28 -15.26 -11.02
C MET A 120 -1.29 -14.26 -11.58
N ASN A 121 -1.75 -13.30 -12.39
CA ASN A 121 -1.03 -12.07 -12.69
C ASN A 121 -1.32 -11.08 -11.57
N TYR A 122 -0.27 -10.49 -11.02
CA TYR A 122 -0.38 -9.61 -9.85
C TYR A 122 0.81 -8.65 -9.76
N ARG A 123 0.60 -7.56 -9.05
CA ARG A 123 1.63 -6.64 -8.58
C ARG A 123 1.49 -6.52 -7.07
N SER A 124 2.58 -6.65 -6.35
CA SER A 124 2.55 -6.50 -4.88
C SER A 124 3.80 -5.81 -4.37
N VAL A 125 3.63 -5.05 -3.29
CA VAL A 125 4.72 -4.43 -2.52
C VAL A 125 4.60 -4.89 -1.09
N VAL A 126 5.75 -5.20 -0.50
CA VAL A 126 5.91 -5.43 0.94
C VAL A 126 6.85 -4.36 1.48
N VAL A 127 6.38 -3.59 2.44
CA VAL A 127 7.16 -2.60 3.20
C VAL A 127 7.33 -3.10 4.61
N ARG A 128 8.56 -3.10 5.12
CA ARG A 128 8.87 -3.54 6.49
C ARG A 128 9.66 -2.47 7.21
N GLY A 129 9.39 -2.30 8.48
CA GLY A 129 10.14 -1.33 9.29
C GLY A 129 9.46 -1.03 10.60
N ARG A 130 9.98 -0.03 11.28
CA ARG A 130 9.35 0.50 12.48
C ARG A 130 8.41 1.64 12.14
N GLY A 131 7.13 1.46 12.47
CA GLY A 131 6.16 2.54 12.43
C GLY A 131 6.40 3.51 13.57
N LEU A 132 6.60 4.78 13.24
CA LEU A 132 6.86 5.87 14.20
C LEU A 132 5.59 6.71 14.38
N ARG A 133 5.27 7.05 15.61
CA ARG A 133 4.14 7.92 15.89
C ARG A 133 4.44 9.38 15.55
N ILE A 134 3.60 10.00 14.73
CA ILE A 134 3.66 11.44 14.46
C ILE A 134 3.02 12.21 15.63
N ARG A 135 3.82 13.04 16.32
CA ARG A 135 3.38 13.87 17.46
C ARG A 135 3.10 15.30 17.07
N ASP A 136 3.87 15.85 16.13
CA ASP A 136 3.70 17.21 15.64
C ASP A 136 2.36 17.36 14.93
N GLU A 137 1.57 18.39 15.32
CA GLU A 137 0.23 18.61 14.77
C GLU A 137 0.26 18.99 13.28
N GLY A 138 1.27 19.75 12.84
CA GLY A 138 1.43 20.16 11.45
C GLY A 138 1.73 18.95 10.55
N ARG A 139 2.74 18.14 10.91
CA ARG A 139 3.04 16.88 10.20
C ARG A 139 1.88 15.90 10.22
N LYS A 140 1.15 15.82 11.32
CA LYS A 140 -0.04 14.98 11.42
C LYS A 140 -1.12 15.41 10.44
N LEU A 141 -1.35 16.72 10.34
CA LEU A 141 -2.32 17.30 9.40
C LEU A 141 -1.92 16.99 7.95
N GLU A 142 -0.64 17.17 7.62
CA GLU A 142 -0.09 16.85 6.30
C GLU A 142 -0.23 15.37 5.97
N ALA A 143 0.13 14.47 6.88
CA ALA A 143 -0.02 13.04 6.69
C ALA A 143 -1.49 12.63 6.48
N LEU A 144 -2.44 13.24 7.21
CA LEU A 144 -3.87 13.01 7.03
C LEU A 144 -4.37 13.52 5.69
N ARG A 145 -3.84 14.65 5.20
CA ARG A 145 -4.10 15.14 3.85
C ARG A 145 -3.60 14.14 2.80
N LEU A 146 -2.36 13.67 2.93
CA LEU A 146 -1.78 12.68 2.02
C LEU A 146 -2.61 11.38 1.99
N ILE A 147 -3.10 10.91 3.14
CA ILE A 147 -3.96 9.72 3.21
C ILE A 147 -5.30 9.97 2.52
N THR A 148 -5.93 11.13 2.76
CA THR A 148 -7.20 11.48 2.14
C THR A 148 -7.07 11.61 0.63
N ASP A 149 -6.08 12.38 0.17
CA ASP A 149 -5.88 12.69 -1.24
C ASP A 149 -5.33 11.48 -2.02
N HIS A 150 -4.70 10.52 -1.33
CA HIS A 150 -4.32 9.25 -1.93
C HIS A 150 -5.55 8.42 -2.36
N VAL A 151 -6.61 8.42 -1.58
CA VAL A 151 -7.87 7.75 -1.92
C VAL A 151 -8.58 8.47 -3.06
N VAL A 152 -8.83 9.77 -2.87
CA VAL A 152 -9.34 10.71 -3.87
C VAL A 152 -8.93 12.13 -3.45
N PRO A 153 -8.39 12.96 -4.36
CA PRO A 153 -7.88 14.30 -4.02
C PRO A 153 -9.02 15.29 -3.76
N HIS A 154 -9.61 15.22 -2.56
CA HIS A 154 -10.77 16.03 -2.15
C HIS A 154 -10.61 16.68 -0.76
N TRP A 155 -9.38 16.73 -0.24
CA TRP A 155 -9.13 17.36 1.08
C TRP A 155 -9.66 18.79 1.17
N ASP A 156 -9.53 19.55 0.10
CA ASP A 156 -9.95 20.95 0.05
C ASP A 156 -11.47 21.10 -0.19
N ASP A 157 -12.18 20.02 -0.52
CA ASP A 157 -13.65 19.98 -0.72
C ASP A 157 -14.42 19.66 0.58
N VAL A 158 -13.72 19.38 1.68
CA VAL A 158 -14.33 19.04 2.96
C VAL A 158 -13.92 20.03 4.04
N ARG A 159 -14.68 20.11 5.13
CA ARG A 159 -14.28 20.96 6.24
C ARG A 159 -12.95 20.49 6.85
N PRO A 160 -12.10 21.42 7.29
CA PRO A 160 -10.85 21.06 7.97
C PRO A 160 -11.14 20.27 9.26
N PRO A 161 -10.24 19.36 9.67
CA PRO A 161 -10.39 18.63 10.92
C PRO A 161 -10.31 19.59 12.12
N SER A 162 -11.15 19.36 13.10
CA SER A 162 -11.10 20.08 14.37
C SER A 162 -9.89 19.65 15.21
N ARG A 163 -9.47 20.50 16.15
CA ARG A 163 -8.41 20.14 17.11
C ARG A 163 -8.74 18.88 17.93
N SER A 164 -10.02 18.64 18.22
CA SER A 164 -10.46 17.44 18.94
C SER A 164 -10.25 16.18 18.11
N GLU A 165 -10.59 16.22 16.81
CA GLU A 165 -10.37 15.12 15.87
C GLU A 165 -8.88 14.81 15.71
N LEU A 166 -8.06 15.85 15.52
CA LEU A 166 -6.60 15.70 15.43
C LEU A 166 -5.98 15.06 16.69
N ARG A 167 -6.41 15.47 17.89
CA ARG A 167 -5.92 14.86 19.13
C ARG A 167 -6.29 13.39 19.28
N LYS A 168 -7.49 13.00 18.84
CA LYS A 168 -8.01 11.63 18.95
C LYS A 168 -7.48 10.71 17.84
N THR A 169 -6.96 11.27 16.74
CA THR A 169 -6.43 10.47 15.63
C THR A 169 -4.95 10.20 15.87
N LEU A 170 -4.56 8.96 15.84
CA LEU A 170 -3.17 8.54 15.83
C LEU A 170 -2.73 8.30 14.40
N VAL A 171 -1.58 8.84 14.03
CA VAL A 171 -0.95 8.68 12.72
C VAL A 171 0.43 8.11 12.91
N LEU A 172 0.76 7.12 12.09
CA LEU A 172 2.07 6.49 11.99
C LEU A 172 2.72 6.82 10.66
N GLU A 173 4.03 6.98 10.67
CA GLU A 173 4.87 6.99 9.48
C GLU A 173 5.73 5.73 9.45
N LEU A 174 5.83 5.09 8.30
CA LEU A 174 6.64 3.89 8.07
C LEU A 174 7.60 4.17 6.91
N PRO A 175 8.94 4.15 7.15
CA PRO A 175 9.92 4.41 6.10
C PRO A 175 9.85 3.39 4.96
N LEU A 176 9.95 3.87 3.70
CA LEU A 176 9.95 3.03 2.50
C LEU A 176 11.32 2.42 2.18
N VAL A 177 12.31 2.57 3.06
CA VAL A 177 13.70 2.10 2.86
C VAL A 177 13.78 0.57 2.73
N GLU A 178 12.99 -0.18 3.51
CA GLU A 178 12.91 -1.63 3.43
C GLU A 178 11.64 -2.06 2.67
N ALA A 179 11.63 -1.85 1.37
CA ALA A 179 10.54 -2.29 0.50
C ALA A 179 11.03 -3.25 -0.59
N SER A 180 10.14 -4.08 -1.07
CA SER A 180 10.34 -4.91 -2.26
C SER A 180 9.03 -5.12 -2.99
N ALA A 181 9.09 -5.11 -4.32
CA ALA A 181 7.96 -5.43 -5.15
C ALA A 181 8.11 -6.81 -5.78
N LYS A 182 6.98 -7.42 -6.12
CA LYS A 182 6.91 -8.68 -6.85
C LYS A 182 5.81 -8.57 -7.89
N VAL A 183 6.20 -8.82 -9.16
CA VAL A 183 5.30 -8.66 -10.30
C VAL A 183 5.30 -9.94 -11.12
N ARG A 184 4.12 -10.45 -11.44
CA ARG A 184 3.92 -11.51 -12.43
C ARG A 184 2.93 -11.04 -13.49
N THR A 185 3.33 -11.18 -14.75
CA THR A 185 2.51 -10.90 -15.91
C THR A 185 2.69 -12.03 -16.93
N GLY A 186 1.74 -12.14 -17.87
CA GLY A 186 1.85 -13.05 -19.00
C GLY A 186 1.12 -14.38 -18.82
N ASP A 187 1.35 -15.23 -19.78
CA ASP A 187 0.67 -16.49 -19.99
C ASP A 187 1.06 -17.59 -18.98
N PRO A 188 0.34 -18.71 -18.93
CA PRO A 188 0.76 -19.87 -18.17
C PRO A 188 2.09 -20.42 -18.73
N ILE A 189 2.85 -21.04 -17.85
CA ILE A 189 4.09 -21.76 -18.20
C ILE A 189 3.80 -23.23 -17.93
N ASP A 190 3.48 -23.96 -18.99
CA ASP A 190 3.20 -25.39 -18.94
C ASP A 190 4.44 -26.21 -19.29
N ASP A 191 4.46 -27.47 -18.89
CA ASP A 191 5.45 -28.42 -19.33
C ASP A 191 5.26 -28.76 -20.83
N PRO A 192 6.34 -29.05 -21.56
CA PRO A 192 6.26 -29.32 -23.02
C PRO A 192 5.24 -30.40 -23.39
N GLU A 193 5.12 -31.42 -22.59
CA GLU A 193 4.19 -32.56 -22.81
C GLU A 193 2.71 -32.15 -22.64
N ASP A 194 2.42 -31.14 -21.78
CA ASP A 194 1.07 -30.63 -21.59
C ASP A 194 0.65 -29.73 -22.76
N ILE A 195 1.61 -29.04 -23.41
CA ILE A 195 1.33 -28.12 -24.53
C ILE A 195 0.68 -28.82 -25.70
N GLU A 196 1.08 -30.05 -25.99
CA GLU A 196 0.55 -30.88 -27.08
C GLU A 196 -0.85 -31.47 -26.77
N GLY A 197 -1.30 -31.36 -25.53
CA GLY A 197 -2.57 -31.90 -25.06
C GLY A 197 -3.80 -31.06 -25.48
N PRO A 198 -5.01 -31.63 -25.34
CA PRO A 198 -6.26 -30.97 -25.76
C PRO A 198 -6.80 -29.93 -24.76
N TRP A 199 -6.07 -29.62 -23.72
CA TRP A 199 -6.55 -28.75 -22.64
C TRP A 199 -6.38 -27.27 -22.99
N TRP A 200 -7.37 -26.45 -22.64
CA TRP A 200 -7.30 -24.99 -22.80
C TRP A 200 -6.37 -24.39 -21.77
N ALA A 201 -5.61 -23.36 -22.18
CA ALA A 201 -4.80 -22.53 -21.30
C ALA A 201 -4.86 -21.06 -21.75
N GLY A 202 -4.71 -20.15 -20.80
CA GLY A 202 -4.75 -18.71 -21.09
C GLY A 202 -4.92 -17.87 -19.84
N THR A 203 -5.22 -16.59 -20.01
CA THR A 203 -5.41 -15.62 -18.95
C THR A 203 -6.83 -15.08 -18.94
N VAL A 204 -7.36 -14.81 -17.74
CA VAL A 204 -8.62 -14.09 -17.53
C VAL A 204 -8.28 -12.78 -16.82
N PRO A 205 -8.32 -11.62 -17.49
CA PRO A 205 -7.99 -10.34 -16.87
C PRO A 205 -9.02 -9.95 -15.81
N ILE A 206 -8.53 -9.28 -14.75
CA ILE A 206 -9.36 -8.69 -13.70
C ILE A 206 -9.16 -7.18 -13.74
N THR A 207 -10.28 -6.43 -13.76
CA THR A 207 -10.27 -4.97 -13.78
C THR A 207 -11.22 -4.45 -12.71
N THR A 208 -10.71 -3.62 -11.80
CA THR A 208 -11.52 -2.92 -10.81
C THR A 208 -11.87 -1.52 -11.34
N ARG A 209 -13.17 -1.16 -11.33
CA ARG A 209 -13.67 0.13 -11.82
C ARG A 209 -14.51 0.84 -10.77
N PHE A 210 -14.45 2.16 -10.79
CA PHE A 210 -15.33 3.00 -9.98
C PHE A 210 -16.69 3.18 -10.68
N GLY A 211 -17.77 3.03 -9.89
CA GLY A 211 -19.13 3.34 -10.31
C GLY A 211 -19.41 4.85 -10.24
N ARG A 212 -20.66 5.22 -10.55
CA ARG A 212 -21.14 6.60 -10.35
C ARG A 212 -21.28 6.89 -8.86
N PRO A 213 -20.90 8.11 -8.40
CA PRO A 213 -21.16 8.54 -7.04
C PRO A 213 -22.66 8.50 -6.73
N THR A 214 -23.01 8.01 -5.53
CA THR A 214 -24.38 8.01 -5.04
C THR A 214 -24.48 8.99 -3.88
N PRO A 215 -25.33 10.02 -3.95
CA PRO A 215 -25.50 10.98 -2.87
C PRO A 215 -25.97 10.31 -1.57
N SER A 216 -25.53 10.84 -0.43
CA SER A 216 -26.09 10.46 0.87
C SER A 216 -27.58 10.86 0.97
N SER A 217 -28.38 10.08 1.66
CA SER A 217 -29.82 10.34 1.85
C SER A 217 -30.12 11.62 2.62
N ASP A 218 -29.17 12.12 3.38
CA ASP A 218 -29.24 13.33 4.20
C ASP A 218 -28.50 14.53 3.58
N LEU A 219 -28.12 14.42 2.29
CA LEU A 219 -27.41 15.49 1.61
C LEU A 219 -28.34 16.71 1.41
N ASN A 220 -27.85 17.90 1.73
CA ASN A 220 -28.58 19.15 1.53
C ASN A 220 -28.89 19.37 0.04
N GLN A 221 -30.10 19.92 -0.25
CA GLN A 221 -30.51 20.27 -1.59
C GLN A 221 -29.51 21.26 -2.23
N GLY A 222 -29.16 21.02 -3.48
CA GLY A 222 -28.22 21.87 -4.23
C GLY A 222 -26.74 21.59 -4.01
N THR A 223 -26.39 20.66 -3.12
CA THR A 223 -24.99 20.24 -2.97
C THR A 223 -24.60 19.40 -4.17
N THR A 224 -23.52 19.79 -4.83
CA THR A 224 -22.96 19.10 -6.01
C THR A 224 -21.87 18.13 -5.64
N VAL A 225 -21.65 17.10 -6.45
CA VAL A 225 -20.52 16.20 -6.32
C VAL A 225 -19.23 16.97 -6.58
N PRO A 226 -18.19 16.87 -5.71
CA PRO A 226 -16.89 17.48 -5.99
C PRO A 226 -16.28 16.93 -7.28
N ALA A 227 -15.62 17.79 -8.04
CA ALA A 227 -15.05 17.41 -9.33
C ALA A 227 -14.09 16.21 -9.27
N PRO A 228 -13.20 16.07 -8.25
CA PRO A 228 -12.34 14.89 -8.15
C PRO A 228 -13.11 13.59 -7.89
N VAL A 229 -14.23 13.67 -7.16
CA VAL A 229 -15.10 12.49 -6.90
C VAL A 229 -15.86 12.08 -8.16
N ASP A 230 -16.41 13.06 -8.91
CA ASP A 230 -17.12 12.78 -10.17
C ASP A 230 -16.17 12.20 -11.23
N ALA A 231 -14.93 12.66 -11.28
CA ALA A 231 -13.89 12.18 -12.20
C ALA A 231 -13.50 10.71 -11.98
N LEU A 232 -13.84 10.10 -10.84
CA LEU A 232 -13.66 8.65 -10.63
C LEU A 232 -14.58 7.83 -11.53
N THR A 233 -15.74 8.36 -11.93
CA THR A 233 -16.77 7.60 -12.66
C THR A 233 -16.22 6.90 -13.89
N GLY A 234 -16.27 5.56 -13.90
CA GLY A 234 -15.81 4.72 -15.00
C GLY A 234 -14.27 4.57 -15.11
N SER A 235 -13.50 5.29 -14.29
CA SER A 235 -12.05 5.10 -14.22
C SER A 235 -11.70 3.73 -13.60
N THR A 236 -10.53 3.20 -13.93
CA THR A 236 -9.99 2.01 -13.26
C THR A 236 -9.20 2.44 -12.02
N ILE A 237 -8.96 1.51 -11.11
CA ILE A 237 -8.17 1.78 -9.90
C ILE A 237 -6.75 2.28 -10.22
N ASP A 238 -6.14 1.78 -11.29
CA ASP A 238 -4.79 2.18 -11.73
C ASP A 238 -4.75 3.58 -12.36
N HIS A 239 -5.89 4.06 -12.88
CA HIS A 239 -6.01 5.33 -13.62
C HIS A 239 -6.97 6.32 -12.92
N ARG A 240 -7.10 6.23 -11.60
CA ARG A 240 -7.89 7.21 -10.85
C ARG A 240 -7.20 8.58 -10.82
N PRO A 241 -7.95 9.67 -10.67
CA PRO A 241 -7.39 10.98 -10.38
C PRO A 241 -6.46 10.93 -9.16
N ARG A 242 -5.29 11.54 -9.27
CA ARG A 242 -4.30 11.64 -8.19
C ARG A 242 -4.03 13.10 -7.86
N PRO A 243 -3.59 13.42 -6.63
CA PRO A 243 -3.13 14.76 -6.33
C PRO A 243 -1.98 15.11 -7.28
N ARG A 244 -1.94 16.37 -7.71
CA ARG A 244 -0.80 16.88 -8.48
C ARG A 244 0.40 16.90 -7.53
N SER A 245 1.48 16.24 -7.93
CA SER A 245 2.77 16.39 -7.26
C SER A 245 3.12 17.88 -7.25
N GLY A 246 3.19 18.48 -6.07
CA GLY A 246 3.60 19.86 -5.88
C GLY A 246 5.10 20.02 -6.11
#